data_c037525dcd11d45b198d88a608723e8c
#
_entry.id   c037525dcd11d45b198d88a608723e8c
#
_cell.length_a   1.000
_cell.length_b   1.000
_cell.length_c   1.000
_cell.angle_alpha   90.00
_cell.angle_beta   90.00
_cell.angle_gamma   90.00
#
_symmetry.space_group_name_H-M   'P 1'
#
loop_
_entity.id
_entity.type
_entity.pdbx_description
1 polymer ?
#
loop_
_entity_poly.entity_id
_entity_poly.type
_entity_poly.pdbx_seq_one_letter_code
_entity_poly.pdbx_strand_id
1 'polypeptide(L)'
;MKGIILAGGAGTRLYPLTMVTSKQLLPVYDKPMIYYPLSTLMLAGIQDILIISTPTDTPRFEALLGDGSQYGLHLQYKVQPSPDGLAQAFILGEEFIGDDCCAMVLGDNIFYGAGFSKRLKTAAANAAAGRSTVFGYYVNDPERFGVVAFDKDGHATDIEEKPANPKSNYAVTGLYFYNNEVVKMAKQVKPSARGELEITTLNQMYLDEGKLDVQLLGRGYAWLYTGTMDSLVEAATFVQTVEQRQGIKISAPEEIAYKYGWITKEKLLESAARYGKSPYGQHLKNVADDKLQY
;
A
#
# COMPACT_ATOMS: atom_id res chain seq x y z
N MET A 1 11.17 11.51 -1.75
CA MET A 1 10.76 10.07 -1.82
C MET A 1 9.56 9.95 -2.72
N LYS A 2 9.55 9.02 -3.63
CA LYS A 2 8.44 8.69 -4.54
C LYS A 2 7.61 7.53 -3.99
N GLY A 3 6.33 7.48 -4.35
CA GLY A 3 5.43 6.38 -3.98
C GLY A 3 4.94 5.62 -5.20
N ILE A 4 4.80 4.32 -5.12
CA ILE A 4 4.16 3.47 -6.14
C ILE A 4 2.99 2.73 -5.50
N ILE A 5 1.85 2.78 -6.16
CA ILE A 5 0.74 1.87 -5.89
C ILE A 5 0.67 0.87 -7.05
N LEU A 6 0.93 -0.41 -6.76
CA LEU A 6 0.77 -1.45 -7.76
C LEU A 6 -0.65 -2.00 -7.70
N ALA A 7 -1.46 -1.57 -8.65
CA ALA A 7 -2.88 -1.89 -8.78
C ALA A 7 -3.17 -2.74 -10.04
N GLY A 8 -2.25 -3.63 -10.36
CA GLY A 8 -2.35 -4.55 -11.50
C GLY A 8 -2.96 -5.90 -11.13
N GLY A 9 -2.96 -6.80 -12.11
CA GLY A 9 -3.42 -8.18 -11.99
C GLY A 9 -4.90 -8.37 -12.36
N ALA A 10 -5.22 -9.56 -12.89
CA ALA A 10 -6.54 -9.89 -13.42
C ALA A 10 -7.63 -10.12 -12.36
N GLY A 11 -7.26 -10.24 -11.08
CA GLY A 11 -8.22 -10.42 -9.99
C GLY A 11 -9.08 -11.69 -10.08
N THR A 12 -8.63 -12.73 -10.77
CA THR A 12 -9.43 -13.93 -11.10
C THR A 12 -10.02 -14.66 -9.89
N ARG A 13 -9.35 -14.58 -8.73
CA ARG A 13 -9.85 -15.14 -7.47
C ARG A 13 -11.12 -14.45 -6.94
N LEU A 14 -11.44 -13.28 -7.48
CA LEU A 14 -12.65 -12.51 -7.16
C LEU A 14 -13.71 -12.54 -8.27
N TYR A 15 -13.58 -13.44 -9.26
CA TYR A 15 -14.65 -13.61 -10.26
C TYR A 15 -15.93 -14.10 -9.57
N PRO A 16 -17.12 -13.59 -9.98
CA PRO A 16 -17.37 -12.68 -11.13
C PRO A 16 -17.21 -11.17 -10.82
N LEU A 17 -16.90 -10.74 -9.60
CA LEU A 17 -16.85 -9.33 -9.21
C LEU A 17 -15.86 -8.50 -10.07
N THR A 18 -14.77 -9.11 -10.47
CA THR A 18 -13.67 -8.44 -11.21
C THR A 18 -13.69 -8.70 -12.71
N MET A 19 -14.78 -9.26 -13.28
CA MET A 19 -14.87 -9.50 -14.72
C MET A 19 -14.87 -8.21 -15.56
N VAL A 20 -15.35 -7.10 -14.99
CA VAL A 20 -15.50 -5.81 -15.69
C VAL A 20 -14.84 -4.64 -14.95
N THR A 21 -14.11 -4.91 -13.88
CA THR A 21 -13.46 -3.86 -13.08
C THR A 21 -12.24 -4.39 -12.35
N SER A 22 -11.28 -3.50 -12.09
CA SER A 22 -10.15 -3.81 -11.23
C SER A 22 -10.62 -4.15 -9.82
N LYS A 23 -9.94 -5.11 -9.17
CA LYS A 23 -10.13 -5.45 -7.77
C LYS A 23 -10.03 -4.21 -6.86
N GLN A 24 -9.08 -3.33 -7.13
CA GLN A 24 -8.80 -2.15 -6.32
C GLN A 24 -9.86 -1.04 -6.44
N LEU A 25 -10.80 -1.19 -7.38
CA LEU A 25 -11.99 -0.34 -7.51
C LEU A 25 -13.22 -0.90 -6.79
N LEU A 26 -13.17 -2.16 -6.32
CA LEU A 26 -14.24 -2.72 -5.49
C LEU A 26 -14.34 -1.96 -4.17
N PRO A 27 -15.56 -1.83 -3.62
CA PRO A 27 -15.76 -1.18 -2.34
C PRO A 27 -15.20 -2.04 -1.20
N VAL A 28 -14.52 -1.40 -0.25
CA VAL A 28 -14.26 -1.95 1.07
C VAL A 28 -14.99 -1.05 2.06
N TYR A 29 -16.15 -1.49 2.49
CA TYR A 29 -17.14 -0.77 3.29
C TYR A 29 -17.64 0.50 2.58
N ASP A 30 -17.09 1.68 2.85
CA ASP A 30 -17.64 2.99 2.46
C ASP A 30 -16.86 3.70 1.34
N LYS A 31 -15.78 3.10 0.84
CA LYS A 31 -14.93 3.71 -0.19
C LYS A 31 -14.24 2.66 -1.08
N PRO A 32 -13.77 3.04 -2.29
CA PRO A 32 -12.99 2.13 -3.14
C PRO A 32 -11.70 1.67 -2.45
N MET A 33 -11.33 0.43 -2.67
CA MET A 33 -10.14 -0.21 -2.06
C MET A 33 -8.86 0.62 -2.27
N ILE A 34 -8.67 1.25 -3.42
CA ILE A 34 -7.48 2.04 -3.74
C ILE A 34 -7.23 3.21 -2.77
N TYR A 35 -8.25 3.69 -2.05
CA TYR A 35 -8.11 4.77 -1.07
C TYR A 35 -7.25 4.37 0.14
N TYR A 36 -7.22 3.08 0.49
CA TYR A 36 -6.42 2.57 1.62
C TYR A 36 -4.91 2.61 1.32
N PRO A 37 -4.39 2.01 0.24
CA PRO A 37 -2.98 2.13 -0.10
C PRO A 37 -2.57 3.58 -0.41
N LEU A 38 -3.44 4.38 -1.04
CA LEU A 38 -3.19 5.81 -1.25
C LEU A 38 -2.96 6.51 0.09
N SER A 39 -3.85 6.32 1.04
CA SER A 39 -3.73 6.87 2.39
C SER A 39 -2.48 6.38 3.13
N THR A 40 -2.07 5.13 2.91
CA THR A 40 -0.84 4.58 3.50
C THR A 40 0.39 5.36 3.05
N LEU A 41 0.53 5.66 1.76
CA LEU A 41 1.63 6.49 1.25
C LEU A 41 1.53 7.94 1.74
N MET A 42 0.33 8.49 1.80
CA MET A 42 0.10 9.83 2.36
C MET A 42 0.52 9.92 3.83
N LEU A 43 0.20 8.93 4.66
CA LEU A 43 0.62 8.85 6.06
C LEU A 43 2.14 8.76 6.23
N ALA A 44 2.86 8.25 5.22
CA ALA A 44 4.32 8.29 5.16
C ALA A 44 4.87 9.70 4.80
N GLY A 45 4.01 10.63 4.39
CA GLY A 45 4.39 11.98 3.94
C GLY A 45 4.73 12.05 2.45
N ILE A 46 4.29 11.09 1.65
CA ILE A 46 4.60 11.00 0.21
C ILE A 46 3.49 11.66 -0.60
N GLN A 47 3.85 12.63 -1.45
CA GLN A 47 2.91 13.37 -2.30
C GLN A 47 3.05 13.03 -3.79
N ASP A 48 4.24 12.63 -4.26
CA ASP A 48 4.45 12.18 -5.63
C ASP A 48 4.18 10.67 -5.72
N ILE A 49 3.11 10.27 -6.39
CA ILE A 49 2.67 8.87 -6.42
C ILE A 49 2.39 8.43 -7.85
N LEU A 50 2.96 7.28 -8.22
CA LEU A 50 2.71 6.59 -9.48
C LEU A 50 1.76 5.41 -9.24
N ILE A 51 0.65 5.38 -9.96
CA ILE A 51 -0.29 4.26 -9.98
C ILE A 51 0.00 3.41 -11.20
N ILE A 52 0.41 2.16 -10.96
CA ILE A 52 0.69 1.18 -12.02
C ILE A 52 -0.47 0.20 -12.10
N SER A 53 -1.10 0.10 -13.26
CA SER A 53 -2.28 -0.77 -13.47
C SER A 53 -2.32 -1.37 -14.87
N THR A 54 -3.35 -2.18 -15.13
CA THR A 54 -3.57 -2.80 -16.43
C THR A 54 -3.98 -1.75 -17.48
N PRO A 55 -3.80 -2.05 -18.79
CA PRO A 55 -4.28 -1.16 -19.86
C PRO A 55 -5.77 -0.81 -19.74
N THR A 56 -6.59 -1.76 -19.30
CA THR A 56 -8.06 -1.61 -19.17
C THR A 56 -8.46 -0.76 -17.98
N ASP A 57 -7.72 -0.86 -16.86
CA ASP A 57 -8.12 -0.24 -15.59
C ASP A 57 -7.45 1.10 -15.34
N THR A 58 -6.29 1.39 -15.94
CA THR A 58 -5.60 2.68 -15.80
C THR A 58 -6.53 3.88 -16.05
N PRO A 59 -7.33 3.94 -17.14
CA PRO A 59 -8.26 5.05 -17.35
C PRO A 59 -9.33 5.20 -16.27
N ARG A 60 -9.70 4.12 -15.59
CA ARG A 60 -10.67 4.13 -14.49
C ARG A 60 -10.08 4.73 -13.22
N PHE A 61 -8.82 4.45 -12.93
CA PHE A 61 -8.10 5.09 -11.83
C PHE A 61 -7.90 6.58 -12.10
N GLU A 62 -7.56 6.97 -13.33
CA GLU A 62 -7.49 8.37 -13.75
C GLU A 62 -8.83 9.09 -13.58
N ALA A 63 -9.91 8.46 -13.98
CA ALA A 63 -11.27 9.02 -13.83
C ALA A 63 -11.67 9.18 -12.35
N LEU A 64 -11.24 8.27 -11.46
CA LEU A 64 -11.58 8.30 -10.04
C LEU A 64 -10.73 9.32 -9.28
N LEU A 65 -9.40 9.33 -9.50
CA LEU A 65 -8.42 10.02 -8.66
C LEU A 65 -7.86 11.29 -9.30
N GLY A 66 -8.09 11.51 -10.61
CA GLY A 66 -7.60 12.67 -11.34
C GLY A 66 -6.08 12.82 -11.26
N ASP A 67 -5.61 14.06 -11.21
CA ASP A 67 -4.20 14.39 -11.03
C ASP A 67 -3.74 14.40 -9.55
N GLY A 68 -4.67 14.15 -8.62
CA GLY A 68 -4.40 14.15 -7.18
C GLY A 68 -4.47 15.51 -6.49
N SER A 69 -4.69 16.60 -7.23
CA SER A 69 -4.70 17.97 -6.68
C SER A 69 -5.74 18.18 -5.59
N GLN A 70 -6.86 17.44 -5.61
CA GLN A 70 -7.88 17.46 -4.55
C GLN A 70 -7.38 16.90 -3.21
N TYR A 71 -6.28 16.15 -3.22
CA TYR A 71 -5.61 15.60 -2.05
C TYR A 71 -4.26 16.28 -1.77
N GLY A 72 -3.90 17.32 -2.54
CA GLY A 72 -2.56 17.91 -2.49
C GLY A 72 -1.45 16.96 -2.94
N LEU A 73 -1.78 16.02 -3.81
CA LEU A 73 -0.88 15.03 -4.39
C LEU A 73 -0.56 15.35 -5.85
N HIS A 74 0.51 14.74 -6.37
CA HIS A 74 0.85 14.69 -7.79
C HIS A 74 0.77 13.23 -8.23
N LEU A 75 -0.37 12.85 -8.82
CA LEU A 75 -0.59 11.50 -9.30
C LEU A 75 -0.15 11.36 -10.75
N GLN A 76 0.59 10.30 -11.02
CA GLN A 76 0.93 9.83 -12.36
C GLN A 76 0.42 8.40 -12.54
N TYR A 77 0.26 7.99 -13.80
CA TYR A 77 -0.27 6.69 -14.15
C TYR A 77 0.63 6.00 -15.15
N LYS A 78 0.82 4.69 -14.98
CA LYS A 78 1.63 3.87 -15.89
C LYS A 78 0.91 2.55 -16.14
N VAL A 79 0.93 2.14 -17.40
CA VAL A 79 0.37 0.84 -17.79
C VAL A 79 1.43 -0.25 -17.53
N GLN A 80 1.02 -1.33 -16.86
CA GLN A 80 1.73 -2.60 -16.79
C GLN A 80 1.14 -3.51 -17.88
N PRO A 81 1.88 -3.80 -18.97
CA PRO A 81 1.33 -4.58 -20.10
C PRO A 81 1.04 -6.03 -19.75
N SER A 82 1.88 -6.62 -18.89
CA SER A 82 1.78 -8.00 -18.41
C SER A 82 2.18 -8.09 -16.94
N PRO A 83 1.58 -9.01 -16.15
CA PRO A 83 1.85 -9.15 -14.72
C PRO A 83 3.13 -9.98 -14.47
N ASP A 84 4.29 -9.44 -14.86
CA ASP A 84 5.57 -10.16 -14.83
C ASP A 84 6.24 -10.13 -13.44
N GLY A 85 5.48 -9.86 -12.39
CA GLY A 85 5.94 -9.85 -11.00
C GLY A 85 6.00 -8.45 -10.37
N LEU A 86 6.12 -8.42 -9.03
CA LEU A 86 6.03 -7.16 -8.27
C LEU A 86 7.27 -6.27 -8.47
N ALA A 87 8.47 -6.87 -8.63
CA ALA A 87 9.69 -6.09 -8.83
C ALA A 87 9.71 -5.34 -10.17
N GLN A 88 8.90 -5.77 -11.17
CA GLN A 88 8.73 -5.05 -12.43
C GLN A 88 8.25 -3.61 -12.22
N ALA A 89 7.49 -3.34 -11.15
CA ALA A 89 6.98 -2.00 -10.85
C ALA A 89 8.08 -0.94 -10.77
N PHE A 90 9.25 -1.28 -10.23
CA PHE A 90 10.38 -0.35 -10.13
C PHE A 90 11.05 -0.12 -11.49
N ILE A 91 11.07 -1.11 -12.38
CA ILE A 91 11.58 -0.99 -13.74
C ILE A 91 10.65 -0.09 -14.57
N LEU A 92 9.33 -0.32 -14.47
CA LEU A 92 8.32 0.51 -15.14
C LEU A 92 8.33 1.95 -14.62
N GLY A 93 8.59 2.12 -13.31
CA GLY A 93 8.64 3.40 -12.62
C GLY A 93 9.99 4.10 -12.67
N GLU A 94 11.00 3.60 -13.38
CA GLU A 94 12.38 4.11 -13.37
C GLU A 94 12.46 5.62 -13.59
N GLU A 95 11.82 6.14 -14.63
CA GLU A 95 11.80 7.57 -14.96
C GLU A 95 11.12 8.40 -13.86
N PHE A 96 10.04 7.89 -13.28
CA PHE A 96 9.32 8.55 -12.17
C PHE A 96 10.13 8.56 -10.88
N ILE A 97 10.80 7.44 -10.55
CA ILE A 97 11.64 7.32 -9.36
C ILE A 97 12.85 8.21 -9.45
N GLY A 98 13.53 8.23 -10.62
CA GLY A 98 14.78 8.95 -10.80
C GLY A 98 15.83 8.54 -9.76
N ASP A 99 16.46 9.52 -9.14
CA ASP A 99 17.48 9.32 -8.09
C ASP A 99 16.87 9.28 -6.66
N ASP A 100 15.55 9.22 -6.54
CA ASP A 100 14.86 9.25 -5.25
C ASP A 100 14.75 7.86 -4.61
N CYS A 101 14.54 7.83 -3.29
CA CYS A 101 14.05 6.64 -2.61
C CYS A 101 12.60 6.38 -3.01
N CYS A 102 12.18 5.11 -2.95
CA CYS A 102 10.84 4.71 -3.37
C CYS A 102 10.13 3.85 -2.31
N ALA A 103 8.90 4.22 -1.98
CA ALA A 103 7.98 3.34 -1.27
C ALA A 103 7.01 2.69 -2.26
N MET A 104 6.71 1.40 -2.08
CA MET A 104 5.67 0.71 -2.84
C MET A 104 4.67 0.07 -1.90
N VAL A 105 3.39 0.21 -2.24
CA VAL A 105 2.29 -0.51 -1.58
C VAL A 105 1.46 -1.25 -2.61
N LEU A 106 1.07 -2.48 -2.26
CA LEU A 106 0.15 -3.25 -3.09
C LEU A 106 -1.27 -2.72 -2.94
N GLY A 107 -1.96 -2.56 -4.06
CA GLY A 107 -3.28 -1.93 -4.14
C GLY A 107 -4.41 -2.65 -3.41
N ASP A 108 -4.17 -3.88 -2.95
CA ASP A 108 -5.11 -4.72 -2.21
C ASP A 108 -4.75 -4.93 -0.74
N ASN A 109 -3.82 -4.14 -0.21
CA ASN A 109 -3.39 -4.20 1.18
C ASN A 109 -3.95 -3.03 1.97
N ILE A 110 -4.55 -3.33 3.11
CA ILE A 110 -5.11 -2.36 4.05
C ILE A 110 -4.36 -2.47 5.37
N PHE A 111 -3.92 -1.34 5.89
CA PHE A 111 -3.21 -1.27 7.17
C PHE A 111 -3.97 -0.38 8.15
N TYR A 112 -4.04 -0.83 9.40
CA TYR A 112 -4.59 -0.04 10.49
C TYR A 112 -3.82 -0.32 11.78
N GLY A 113 -3.58 0.72 12.58
CA GLY A 113 -2.95 0.56 13.90
C GLY A 113 -2.48 1.89 14.47
N ALA A 114 -2.48 1.98 15.79
CA ALA A 114 -2.02 3.16 16.50
C ALA A 114 -0.52 3.41 16.24
N GLY A 115 -0.17 4.66 15.93
CA GLY A 115 1.21 5.05 15.65
C GLY A 115 1.77 4.55 14.31
N PHE A 116 0.92 4.04 13.40
CA PHE A 116 1.37 3.53 12.11
C PHE A 116 2.11 4.58 11.28
N SER A 117 1.64 5.84 11.25
CA SER A 117 2.33 6.93 10.55
C SER A 117 3.77 7.16 11.04
N LYS A 118 4.04 6.97 12.34
CA LYS A 118 5.39 7.07 12.88
C LYS A 118 6.30 5.97 12.32
N ARG A 119 5.80 4.73 12.21
CA ARG A 119 6.55 3.61 11.62
C ARG A 119 6.85 3.84 10.15
N LEU A 120 5.88 4.37 9.39
CA LEU A 120 6.06 4.72 7.98
C LEU A 120 7.14 5.80 7.81
N LYS A 121 7.10 6.85 8.63
CA LYS A 121 8.12 7.91 8.61
C LYS A 121 9.51 7.39 9.00
N THR A 122 9.60 6.43 9.93
CA THR A 122 10.85 5.76 10.26
C THR A 122 11.38 4.96 9.06
N ALA A 123 10.52 4.20 8.38
CA ALA A 123 10.91 3.46 7.17
C ALA A 123 11.38 4.40 6.05
N ALA A 124 10.71 5.55 5.87
CA ALA A 124 11.12 6.57 4.91
C ALA A 124 12.49 7.17 5.26
N ALA A 125 12.75 7.43 6.55
CA ALA A 125 14.05 7.92 7.02
C ALA A 125 15.16 6.87 6.83
N ASN A 126 14.88 5.59 7.08
CA ASN A 126 15.81 4.50 6.81
C ASN A 126 16.18 4.44 5.32
N ALA A 127 15.18 4.56 4.43
CA ALA A 127 15.43 4.55 2.99
C ALA A 127 16.34 5.73 2.57
N ALA A 128 16.11 6.93 3.09
CA ALA A 128 16.98 8.09 2.87
C ALA A 128 18.39 7.89 3.43
N ALA A 129 18.55 7.07 4.48
CA ALA A 129 19.84 6.68 5.05
C ALA A 129 20.51 5.48 4.33
N GLY A 130 19.96 5.03 3.19
CA GLY A 130 20.51 3.94 2.39
C GLY A 130 20.08 2.54 2.81
N ARG A 131 19.11 2.41 3.72
CA ARG A 131 18.60 1.13 4.22
C ARG A 131 17.15 0.93 3.80
N SER A 132 16.81 -0.24 3.29
CA SER A 132 15.44 -0.61 2.92
C SER A 132 14.68 -1.16 4.12
N THR A 133 13.34 -1.02 4.11
CA THR A 133 12.49 -1.52 5.18
C THR A 133 11.29 -2.27 4.61
N VAL A 134 11.02 -3.46 5.16
CA VAL A 134 9.79 -4.23 4.94
C VAL A 134 9.07 -4.45 6.27
N PHE A 135 7.79 -4.82 6.21
CA PHE A 135 6.98 -5.04 7.40
C PHE A 135 6.57 -6.50 7.51
N GLY A 136 6.89 -7.12 8.65
CA GLY A 136 6.49 -8.47 8.99
C GLY A 136 5.22 -8.49 9.83
N TYR A 137 4.28 -9.38 9.51
CA TYR A 137 3.03 -9.57 10.24
C TYR A 137 2.82 -11.05 10.54
N TYR A 138 2.47 -11.39 11.78
CA TYR A 138 2.22 -12.77 12.18
C TYR A 138 0.90 -13.29 11.59
N VAL A 139 0.96 -14.42 10.87
CA VAL A 139 -0.18 -15.08 10.23
C VAL A 139 -0.25 -16.56 10.60
N ASN A 140 -1.41 -17.19 10.44
CA ASN A 140 -1.60 -18.61 10.70
C ASN A 140 -1.36 -19.49 9.46
N ASP A 141 -1.27 -18.87 8.25
CA ASP A 141 -1.14 -19.50 6.94
C ASP A 141 0.05 -18.88 6.16
N PRO A 142 1.28 -18.94 6.74
CA PRO A 142 2.46 -18.25 6.18
C PRO A 142 2.83 -18.75 4.78
N GLU A 143 2.53 -19.98 4.42
CA GLU A 143 2.83 -20.59 3.12
C GLU A 143 2.20 -19.86 1.92
N ARG A 144 1.30 -18.92 2.18
CA ARG A 144 0.65 -18.10 1.12
C ARG A 144 1.44 -16.87 0.74
N PHE A 145 2.47 -16.51 1.50
CA PHE A 145 3.17 -15.22 1.45
C PHE A 145 4.68 -15.40 1.33
N GLY A 146 5.39 -14.33 1.06
CA GLY A 146 6.82 -14.26 1.38
C GLY A 146 7.00 -14.32 2.89
N VAL A 147 7.85 -15.20 3.39
CA VAL A 147 8.05 -15.45 4.82
C VAL A 147 9.45 -15.03 5.22
N VAL A 148 9.57 -14.21 6.27
CA VAL A 148 10.86 -13.83 6.84
C VAL A 148 11.21 -14.74 8.01
N ALA A 149 12.42 -15.29 8.00
CA ALA A 149 12.99 -16.05 9.12
C ALA A 149 13.90 -15.15 9.98
N PHE A 150 14.00 -15.47 11.26
CA PHE A 150 14.80 -14.73 12.23
C PHE A 150 15.75 -15.66 12.98
N ASP A 151 16.88 -15.12 13.39
CA ASP A 151 17.75 -15.77 14.37
C ASP A 151 17.19 -15.58 15.81
N LYS A 152 17.91 -16.16 16.80
CA LYS A 152 17.55 -16.06 18.22
C LYS A 152 17.62 -14.63 18.78
N ASP A 153 18.35 -13.74 18.11
CA ASP A 153 18.54 -12.35 18.52
C ASP A 153 17.52 -11.42 17.81
N GLY A 154 16.66 -11.99 16.94
CA GLY A 154 15.59 -11.28 16.22
C GLY A 154 16.04 -10.61 14.92
N HIS A 155 17.23 -10.93 14.40
CA HIS A 155 17.68 -10.44 13.11
C HIS A 155 17.11 -11.31 11.99
N ALA A 156 16.63 -10.68 10.91
CA ALA A 156 16.20 -11.40 9.72
C ALA A 156 17.40 -12.13 9.08
N THR A 157 17.20 -13.39 8.74
CA THR A 157 18.24 -14.26 8.18
C THR A 157 17.92 -14.76 6.78
N ASP A 158 16.64 -14.80 6.43
CA ASP A 158 16.19 -15.38 5.15
C ASP A 158 14.78 -14.90 4.82
N ILE A 159 14.47 -14.76 3.54
CA ILE A 159 13.14 -14.45 3.06
C ILE A 159 12.80 -15.39 1.90
N GLU A 160 11.76 -16.22 2.06
CA GLU A 160 11.37 -17.23 1.08
C GLU A 160 9.95 -16.97 0.56
N GLU A 161 9.76 -17.03 -0.76
CA GLU A 161 8.46 -16.84 -1.38
C GLU A 161 7.64 -18.12 -1.32
N LYS A 162 6.49 -18.06 -0.64
CA LYS A 162 5.51 -19.15 -0.52
C LYS A 162 6.14 -20.50 -0.19
N PRO A 163 6.90 -20.59 0.90
CA PRO A 163 7.62 -21.81 1.26
C PRO A 163 6.66 -22.95 1.55
N ALA A 164 6.96 -24.16 1.07
CA ALA A 164 6.18 -25.36 1.41
C ALA A 164 6.31 -25.72 2.91
N ASN A 165 7.44 -25.37 3.53
CA ASN A 165 7.72 -25.56 4.95
C ASN A 165 8.24 -24.24 5.56
N PRO A 166 7.34 -23.33 5.97
CA PRO A 166 7.72 -22.02 6.47
C PRO A 166 8.61 -22.08 7.72
N LYS A 167 9.70 -21.32 7.73
CA LYS A 167 10.63 -21.24 8.87
C LYS A 167 10.10 -20.34 10.00
N SER A 168 9.06 -19.56 9.73
CA SER A 168 8.38 -18.70 10.71
C SER A 168 6.95 -18.44 10.29
N ASN A 169 6.17 -17.79 11.16
CA ASN A 169 4.81 -17.31 10.86
C ASN A 169 4.77 -15.82 10.45
N TYR A 170 5.91 -15.18 10.21
CA TYR A 170 5.94 -13.78 9.85
C TYR A 170 5.93 -13.60 8.32
N ALA A 171 4.75 -13.25 7.80
CA ALA A 171 4.56 -12.87 6.41
C ALA A 171 5.12 -11.46 6.16
N VAL A 172 5.81 -11.25 5.05
CA VAL A 172 6.16 -9.92 4.55
C VAL A 172 4.91 -9.31 3.93
N THR A 173 4.49 -8.17 4.45
CA THR A 173 3.29 -7.48 3.95
C THR A 173 3.56 -6.78 2.61
N GLY A 174 2.50 -6.37 1.92
CA GLY A 174 2.61 -5.65 0.65
C GLY A 174 2.95 -4.16 0.80
N LEU A 175 3.92 -3.83 1.67
CA LEU A 175 4.41 -2.47 1.89
C LEU A 175 5.93 -2.47 2.04
N TYR A 176 6.60 -1.71 1.18
CA TYR A 176 8.03 -1.73 1.02
C TYR A 176 8.59 -0.32 0.94
N PHE A 177 9.74 -0.08 1.57
CA PHE A 177 10.49 1.17 1.47
C PHE A 177 11.92 0.84 1.04
N TYR A 178 12.36 1.40 -0.07
CA TYR A 178 13.66 1.14 -0.66
C TYR A 178 14.46 2.43 -0.82
N ASN A 179 15.77 2.30 -0.70
CA ASN A 179 16.71 3.36 -1.08
C ASN A 179 16.71 3.60 -2.60
N ASN A 180 17.51 4.54 -3.07
CA ASN A 180 17.60 4.92 -4.48
C ASN A 180 18.28 3.89 -5.41
N GLU A 181 18.76 2.77 -4.88
CA GLU A 181 19.33 1.67 -5.68
C GLU A 181 18.26 0.69 -6.21
N VAL A 182 16.99 0.86 -5.79
CA VAL A 182 15.92 -0.11 -6.04
C VAL A 182 15.74 -0.47 -7.53
N VAL A 183 15.81 0.51 -8.42
CA VAL A 183 15.69 0.27 -9.87
C VAL A 183 16.85 -0.59 -10.38
N LYS A 184 18.08 -0.26 -9.97
CA LYS A 184 19.27 -1.02 -10.34
C LYS A 184 19.21 -2.46 -9.84
N MET A 185 18.74 -2.66 -8.61
CA MET A 185 18.60 -4.00 -8.03
C MET A 185 17.45 -4.77 -8.66
N ALA A 186 16.31 -4.13 -8.93
CA ALA A 186 15.18 -4.76 -9.58
C ALA A 186 15.52 -5.28 -11.00
N LYS A 187 16.37 -4.57 -11.74
CA LYS A 187 16.89 -5.01 -13.06
C LYS A 187 17.76 -6.27 -12.99
N GLN A 188 18.28 -6.62 -11.82
CA GLN A 188 19.10 -7.83 -11.62
C GLN A 188 18.27 -9.05 -11.19
N VAL A 189 17.01 -8.83 -10.77
CA VAL A 189 16.10 -9.92 -10.41
C VAL A 189 15.84 -10.79 -11.63
N LYS A 190 16.06 -12.09 -11.50
CA LYS A 190 15.76 -13.05 -12.54
C LYS A 190 14.34 -13.59 -12.35
N PRO A 191 13.62 -13.92 -13.43
CA PRO A 191 12.32 -14.57 -13.31
C PRO A 191 12.42 -15.88 -12.52
N SER A 192 11.48 -16.07 -11.60
CA SER A 192 11.34 -17.31 -10.83
C SER A 192 10.83 -18.46 -11.70
N ALA A 193 10.68 -19.67 -11.13
CA ALA A 193 10.05 -20.80 -11.80
C ALA A 193 8.61 -20.52 -12.27
N ARG A 194 7.96 -19.46 -11.72
CA ARG A 194 6.65 -18.97 -12.14
C ARG A 194 6.71 -17.96 -13.29
N GLY A 195 7.91 -17.58 -13.73
CA GLY A 195 8.13 -16.54 -14.73
C GLY A 195 8.01 -15.12 -14.18
N GLU A 196 7.94 -14.92 -12.85
CA GLU A 196 7.72 -13.64 -12.21
C GLU A 196 9.02 -13.03 -11.65
N LEU A 197 9.19 -11.71 -11.76
CA LEU A 197 10.21 -10.93 -11.06
C LEU A 197 9.75 -10.74 -9.61
N GLU A 198 10.17 -11.66 -8.75
CA GLU A 198 9.68 -11.74 -7.38
C GLU A 198 10.22 -10.60 -6.51
N ILE A 199 9.33 -9.97 -5.77
CA ILE A 199 9.73 -8.97 -4.77
C ILE A 199 10.54 -9.62 -3.63
N THR A 200 10.26 -10.86 -3.32
CA THR A 200 10.98 -11.64 -2.31
C THR A 200 12.45 -11.81 -2.68
N THR A 201 12.76 -12.03 -3.97
CA THR A 201 14.15 -12.07 -4.46
C THR A 201 14.83 -10.71 -4.29
N LEU A 202 14.13 -9.61 -4.60
CA LEU A 202 14.67 -8.27 -4.39
C LEU A 202 14.94 -8.00 -2.90
N ASN A 203 14.02 -8.38 -2.02
CA ASN A 203 14.21 -8.25 -0.57
C ASN A 203 15.39 -9.09 -0.07
N GLN A 204 15.56 -10.33 -0.58
CA GLN A 204 16.69 -11.17 -0.22
C GLN A 204 18.03 -10.53 -0.64
N MET A 205 18.11 -9.93 -1.83
CA MET A 205 19.31 -9.21 -2.27
C MET A 205 19.68 -8.09 -1.31
N TYR A 206 18.70 -7.31 -0.82
CA TYR A 206 18.92 -6.28 0.19
C TYR A 206 19.33 -6.86 1.55
N LEU A 207 18.79 -8.02 1.92
CA LEU A 207 19.16 -8.72 3.14
C LEU A 207 20.61 -9.20 3.08
N ASP A 208 21.01 -9.80 1.96
CA ASP A 208 22.38 -10.30 1.72
C ASP A 208 23.43 -9.17 1.77
N GLU A 209 23.06 -7.96 1.35
CA GLU A 209 23.90 -6.77 1.47
C GLU A 209 23.87 -6.12 2.87
N GLY A 210 23.11 -6.68 3.82
CA GLY A 210 22.94 -6.11 5.16
C GLY A 210 22.20 -4.76 5.17
N LYS A 211 21.42 -4.47 4.13
CA LYS A 211 20.71 -3.20 3.93
C LYS A 211 19.19 -3.32 4.13
N LEU A 212 18.67 -4.44 4.62
CA LEU A 212 17.24 -4.64 4.86
C LEU A 212 16.92 -4.61 6.35
N ASP A 213 15.98 -3.76 6.74
CA ASP A 213 15.35 -3.76 8.06
C ASP A 213 13.95 -4.40 7.97
N VAL A 214 13.62 -5.23 8.95
CA VAL A 214 12.28 -5.81 9.08
C VAL A 214 11.60 -5.21 10.31
N GLN A 215 10.52 -4.45 10.11
CA GLN A 215 9.71 -3.93 11.20
C GLN A 215 8.52 -4.85 11.46
N LEU A 216 8.42 -5.43 12.65
CA LEU A 216 7.29 -6.27 13.01
C LEU A 216 6.08 -5.41 13.40
N LEU A 217 4.95 -5.65 12.74
CA LEU A 217 3.65 -5.13 13.11
C LEU A 217 3.05 -6.06 14.15
N GLY A 218 3.18 -5.68 15.43
CA GLY A 218 2.74 -6.49 16.56
C GLY A 218 1.26 -6.30 16.92
N ARG A 219 0.92 -6.58 18.18
CA ARG A 219 -0.45 -6.41 18.69
C ARG A 219 -0.94 -4.97 18.50
N GLY A 220 -2.19 -4.80 18.13
CA GLY A 220 -2.80 -3.49 17.88
C GLY A 220 -2.67 -3.00 16.44
N TYR A 221 -2.01 -3.78 15.57
CA TYR A 221 -2.04 -3.57 14.13
C TYR A 221 -2.95 -4.59 13.44
N ALA A 222 -3.61 -4.16 12.39
CA ALA A 222 -4.29 -5.01 11.43
C ALA A 222 -3.67 -4.82 10.06
N TRP A 223 -3.33 -5.93 9.43
CA TRP A 223 -3.00 -6.03 8.02
C TRP A 223 -4.05 -6.91 7.36
N LEU A 224 -4.78 -6.36 6.42
CA LEU A 224 -5.87 -7.03 5.74
C LEU A 224 -5.50 -7.17 4.26
N TYR A 225 -5.52 -8.41 3.78
CA TYR A 225 -5.28 -8.77 2.41
C TYR A 225 -6.62 -9.13 1.75
N THR A 226 -7.01 -8.41 0.71
CA THR A 226 -8.33 -8.50 0.09
C THR A 226 -8.32 -9.35 -1.20
N GLY A 227 -7.55 -10.42 -1.22
CA GLY A 227 -7.33 -11.22 -2.42
C GLY A 227 -8.33 -12.36 -2.67
N THR A 228 -9.26 -12.62 -1.76
CA THR A 228 -10.32 -13.64 -1.87
C THR A 228 -11.66 -13.05 -1.46
N MET A 229 -12.78 -13.74 -1.78
CA MET A 229 -14.13 -13.29 -1.42
C MET A 229 -14.26 -13.10 0.08
N ASP A 230 -13.85 -14.10 0.87
CA ASP A 230 -13.95 -14.07 2.33
C ASP A 230 -13.10 -12.94 2.92
N SER A 231 -11.85 -12.80 2.48
CA SER A 231 -10.97 -11.74 2.97
C SER A 231 -11.44 -10.32 2.59
N LEU A 232 -12.15 -10.17 1.47
CA LEU A 232 -12.78 -8.90 1.10
C LEU A 232 -13.92 -8.54 2.06
N VAL A 233 -14.76 -9.51 2.41
CA VAL A 233 -15.85 -9.34 3.39
C VAL A 233 -15.30 -9.07 4.78
N GLU A 234 -14.29 -9.82 5.21
CA GLU A 234 -13.60 -9.61 6.50
C GLU A 234 -13.00 -8.21 6.61
N ALA A 235 -12.33 -7.75 5.56
CA ALA A 235 -11.78 -6.39 5.52
C ALA A 235 -12.87 -5.32 5.63
N ALA A 236 -13.98 -5.46 4.88
CA ALA A 236 -15.10 -4.54 4.95
C ALA A 236 -15.75 -4.52 6.34
N THR A 237 -15.94 -5.69 6.95
CA THR A 237 -16.50 -5.84 8.30
C THR A 237 -15.58 -5.23 9.36
N PHE A 238 -14.26 -5.44 9.25
CA PHE A 238 -13.28 -4.84 10.15
C PHE A 238 -13.35 -3.30 10.08
N VAL A 239 -13.27 -2.74 8.86
CA VAL A 239 -13.34 -1.29 8.65
C VAL A 239 -14.63 -0.73 9.22
N GLN A 240 -15.78 -1.33 8.89
CA GLN A 240 -17.08 -0.93 9.40
C GLN A 240 -17.10 -0.89 10.93
N THR A 241 -16.63 -1.96 11.56
CA THR A 241 -16.66 -2.10 13.02
C THR A 241 -15.81 -1.02 13.70
N VAL A 242 -14.59 -0.80 13.21
CA VAL A 242 -13.70 0.21 13.79
C VAL A 242 -14.26 1.62 13.60
N GLU A 243 -14.69 1.96 12.37
CA GLU A 243 -15.23 3.28 12.06
C GLU A 243 -16.49 3.60 12.89
N GLN A 244 -17.41 2.63 13.02
CA GLN A 244 -18.62 2.81 13.83
C GLN A 244 -18.33 2.94 15.33
N ARG A 245 -17.35 2.21 15.86
CA ARG A 245 -17.01 2.24 17.28
C ARG A 245 -16.22 3.47 17.70
N GLN A 246 -15.33 3.95 16.82
CA GLN A 246 -14.45 5.07 17.12
C GLN A 246 -14.97 6.41 16.59
N GLY A 247 -15.96 6.40 15.70
CA GLY A 247 -16.47 7.62 15.07
C GLY A 247 -15.48 8.28 14.09
N ILE A 248 -14.50 7.53 13.59
CA ILE A 248 -13.45 7.98 12.67
C ILE A 248 -13.66 7.38 11.27
N LYS A 249 -12.84 7.82 10.33
CA LYS A 249 -12.66 7.14 9.03
C LYS A 249 -11.27 6.50 8.95
N ILE A 250 -11.21 5.25 8.54
CA ILE A 250 -9.94 4.61 8.18
C ILE A 250 -9.61 5.03 6.75
N SER A 251 -8.43 5.63 6.56
CA SER A 251 -7.93 5.95 5.20
C SER A 251 -8.87 6.91 4.43
N ALA A 252 -9.06 8.12 4.97
CA ALA A 252 -9.71 9.22 4.27
C ALA A 252 -8.64 10.17 3.70
N PRO A 253 -8.30 10.08 2.39
CA PRO A 253 -7.22 10.87 1.80
C PRO A 253 -7.37 12.37 2.01
N GLU A 254 -8.59 12.91 1.89
CA GLU A 254 -8.88 14.34 2.07
C GLU A 254 -8.61 14.81 3.51
N GLU A 255 -8.99 14.00 4.49
CA GLU A 255 -8.72 14.30 5.90
C GLU A 255 -7.21 14.29 6.20
N ILE A 256 -6.48 13.27 5.67
CA ILE A 256 -5.03 13.18 5.82
C ILE A 256 -4.36 14.41 5.20
N ALA A 257 -4.76 14.78 3.97
CA ALA A 257 -4.25 15.94 3.26
C ALA A 257 -4.49 17.24 4.05
N TYR A 258 -5.68 17.41 4.61
CA TYR A 258 -6.00 18.57 5.41
C TYR A 258 -5.19 18.62 6.71
N LYS A 259 -5.09 17.52 7.45
CA LYS A 259 -4.28 17.42 8.67
C LYS A 259 -2.79 17.66 8.45
N TYR A 260 -2.28 17.32 7.26
CA TYR A 260 -0.89 17.58 6.88
C TYR A 260 -0.68 18.97 6.28
N GLY A 261 -1.75 19.78 6.15
CA GLY A 261 -1.68 21.11 5.56
C GLY A 261 -1.42 21.13 4.04
N TRP A 262 -1.67 20.01 3.36
CA TRP A 262 -1.51 19.91 1.91
C TRP A 262 -2.68 20.51 1.13
N ILE A 263 -3.84 20.58 1.77
CA ILE A 263 -5.04 21.25 1.24
C ILE A 263 -5.60 22.22 2.29
N THR A 264 -6.33 23.23 1.83
CA THR A 264 -7.01 24.19 2.71
C THR A 264 -8.36 23.66 3.19
N LYS A 265 -8.95 24.34 4.19
CA LYS A 265 -10.30 24.05 4.68
C LYS A 265 -11.35 24.17 3.55
N GLU A 266 -11.21 25.18 2.71
CA GLU A 266 -12.10 25.41 1.56
C GLU A 266 -12.05 24.21 0.61
N LYS A 267 -10.85 23.71 0.31
CA LYS A 267 -10.67 22.53 -0.55
C LYS A 267 -11.28 21.26 0.06
N LEU A 268 -11.14 21.09 1.37
CA LEU A 268 -11.78 19.99 2.09
C LEU A 268 -13.31 20.08 2.02
N LEU A 269 -13.88 21.29 2.16
CA LEU A 269 -15.31 21.53 2.04
C LEU A 269 -15.83 21.33 0.61
N GLU A 270 -15.05 21.66 -0.43
CA GLU A 270 -15.36 21.33 -1.82
C GLU A 270 -15.48 19.81 -2.01
N SER A 271 -14.52 19.04 -1.46
CA SER A 271 -14.58 17.57 -1.49
C SER A 271 -15.78 17.03 -0.74
N ALA A 272 -16.10 17.57 0.44
CA ALA A 272 -17.28 17.20 1.21
C ALA A 272 -18.58 17.46 0.42
N ALA A 273 -18.67 18.59 -0.29
CA ALA A 273 -19.82 18.95 -1.13
C ALA A 273 -19.97 18.00 -2.34
N ARG A 274 -18.84 17.60 -2.96
CA ARG A 274 -18.83 16.60 -4.06
C ARG A 274 -19.41 15.26 -3.62
N TYR A 275 -19.17 14.83 -2.39
CA TYR A 275 -19.73 13.59 -1.84
C TYR A 275 -21.17 13.75 -1.32
N GLY A 276 -21.70 14.97 -1.29
CA GLY A 276 -23.09 15.28 -1.00
C GLY A 276 -23.53 14.82 0.40
N LYS A 277 -24.67 14.11 0.46
CA LYS A 277 -25.28 13.64 1.72
C LYS A 277 -24.71 12.31 2.22
N SER A 278 -23.66 11.78 1.59
CA SER A 278 -23.05 10.52 2.03
C SER A 278 -22.46 10.65 3.44
N PRO A 279 -22.40 9.58 4.22
CA PRO A 279 -21.70 9.58 5.52
C PRO A 279 -20.24 10.00 5.40
N TYR A 280 -19.58 9.70 4.28
CA TYR A 280 -18.20 10.09 4.00
C TYR A 280 -18.09 11.63 3.82
N GLY A 281 -18.95 12.24 3.01
CA GLY A 281 -19.00 13.70 2.84
C GLY A 281 -19.34 14.44 4.15
N GLN A 282 -20.25 13.89 4.95
CA GLN A 282 -20.58 14.47 6.28
C GLN A 282 -19.39 14.38 7.24
N HIS A 283 -18.62 13.28 7.18
CA HIS A 283 -17.39 13.16 7.98
C HIS A 283 -16.37 14.26 7.63
N LEU A 284 -16.07 14.46 6.34
CA LEU A 284 -15.16 15.53 5.91
C LEU A 284 -15.62 16.92 6.35
N LYS A 285 -16.92 17.18 6.33
CA LYS A 285 -17.50 18.42 6.85
C LYS A 285 -17.26 18.54 8.35
N ASN A 286 -17.45 17.47 9.12
CA ASN A 286 -17.19 17.47 10.55
C ASN A 286 -15.70 17.69 10.87
N VAL A 287 -14.79 17.14 10.05
CA VAL A 287 -13.34 17.43 10.14
C VAL A 287 -13.06 18.91 9.89
N ALA A 288 -13.63 19.50 8.84
CA ALA A 288 -13.46 20.90 8.50
C ALA A 288 -14.01 21.86 9.60
N ASP A 289 -15.07 21.44 10.28
CA ASP A 289 -15.71 22.19 11.36
C ASP A 289 -15.08 21.93 12.75
N ASP A 290 -13.94 21.22 12.83
CA ASP A 290 -13.24 20.85 14.07
C ASP A 290 -14.11 20.10 15.10
N LYS A 291 -15.12 19.35 14.61
CA LYS A 291 -16.05 18.58 15.46
C LYS A 291 -15.53 17.22 15.88
N LEU A 292 -14.43 16.75 15.26
CA LEU A 292 -13.79 15.47 15.54
C LEU A 292 -12.48 15.73 16.29
N GLN A 293 -12.40 15.22 17.54
CA GLN A 293 -11.21 15.31 18.39
C GLN A 293 -10.67 13.90 18.63
N TYR A 294 -9.54 13.54 18.01
CA TYR A 294 -8.82 12.28 18.21
C TYR A 294 -7.34 12.37 17.82
#